data_ba697f87a122197d8f0892264a5bf5e8
#
_entry.id   ba697f87a122197d8f0892264a5bf5e8
#
_cell.length_a   1.000
_cell.length_b   1.000
_cell.length_c   1.000
_cell.angle_alpha   90.00
_cell.angle_beta   90.00
_cell.angle_gamma   90.00
#
_symmetry.space_group_name_H-M   'P 1'
#
loop_
_entity.id
_entity.type
_entity.pdbx_description
1 polymer ?
#
loop_
_entity_poly.entity_id
_entity_poly.type
_entity_poly.pdbx_seq_one_letter_code
_entity_poly.pdbx_strand_id
1 'polypeptide(L)'
;MGEAALALFRHLGCTIIIPKGQQCCGLPGMSGGDIKTVRDLAEKNLIEFEKYEVDYVMTACATCGGALHRLYPLVVGKRNPELRARLDALAAKTMDASQLLRQLGLDPSETGSGEELRVTYHDPCHLRTHGISKQPRDLLKGTPGVELVEMDGADRCCGLGGTFNVYHYDSSMAINNGKSEAIAATGAQVVATGCPGCMMQLADGLKQHGSKVDVVHTLQLLARTLKR
;
A
#
# COMPACT_ATOMS: atom_id res chain seq x y z
N MET A 1 6.73 4.73 8.03
CA MET A 1 5.45 4.73 7.25
C MET A 1 4.29 5.26 8.09
N GLY A 2 3.94 4.66 9.23
CA GLY A 2 2.82 5.12 10.07
C GLY A 2 2.95 6.59 10.49
N GLU A 3 4.09 7.01 11.00
CA GLU A 3 4.35 8.42 11.36
C GLU A 3 4.20 9.37 10.16
N ALA A 4 4.65 8.95 8.98
CA ALA A 4 4.48 9.71 7.76
C ALA A 4 2.99 9.89 7.39
N ALA A 5 2.18 8.83 7.51
CA ALA A 5 0.74 8.91 7.32
C ALA A 5 0.11 9.89 8.33
N LEU A 6 0.44 9.76 9.62
CA LEU A 6 -0.06 10.66 10.67
C LEU A 6 0.28 12.12 10.37
N ALA A 7 1.53 12.41 9.94
CA ALA A 7 1.95 13.77 9.61
C ALA A 7 1.16 14.35 8.44
N LEU A 8 1.01 13.60 7.35
CA LEU A 8 0.28 14.04 6.15
C LEU A 8 -1.19 14.31 6.42
N PHE A 9 -1.89 13.40 7.10
CA PHE A 9 -3.32 13.58 7.38
C PHE A 9 -3.60 14.63 8.44
N ARG A 10 -2.69 14.82 9.43
CA ARG A 10 -2.79 15.95 10.37
C ARG A 10 -2.58 17.30 9.69
N HIS A 11 -1.65 17.37 8.75
CA HIS A 11 -1.43 18.57 7.92
C HIS A 11 -2.70 18.99 7.17
N LEU A 12 -3.50 18.01 6.73
CA LEU A 12 -4.80 18.23 6.10
C LEU A 12 -5.96 18.47 7.09
N GLY A 13 -5.67 18.64 8.38
CA GLY A 13 -6.67 18.90 9.42
C GLY A 13 -7.52 17.68 9.80
N CYS A 14 -7.12 16.47 9.44
CA CYS A 14 -7.88 15.28 9.76
C CYS A 14 -7.76 14.90 11.24
N THR A 15 -8.88 14.53 11.86
CA THR A 15 -8.89 13.80 13.13
C THR A 15 -8.61 12.33 12.88
N ILE A 16 -7.58 11.79 13.53
CA ILE A 16 -7.09 10.43 13.26
C ILE A 16 -7.40 9.52 14.44
N ILE A 17 -8.05 8.40 14.16
CA ILE A 17 -8.31 7.33 15.12
C ILE A 17 -7.48 6.12 14.71
N ILE A 18 -6.74 5.54 15.66
CA ILE A 18 -6.01 4.29 15.49
C ILE A 18 -6.70 3.23 16.35
N PRO A 19 -7.47 2.30 15.75
CA PRO A 19 -8.19 1.27 16.49
C PRO A 19 -7.22 0.32 17.20
N LYS A 20 -7.37 0.16 18.51
CA LYS A 20 -6.46 -0.67 19.32
C LYS A 20 -6.67 -2.18 19.12
N GLY A 21 -7.88 -2.57 18.75
CA GLY A 21 -8.28 -3.97 18.55
C GLY A 21 -8.13 -4.46 17.12
N GLN A 22 -7.61 -3.64 16.20
CA GLN A 22 -7.40 -4.03 14.83
C GLN A 22 -6.47 -5.24 14.71
N GLN A 23 -6.89 -6.21 13.92
CA GLN A 23 -6.15 -7.45 13.64
C GLN A 23 -5.51 -7.40 12.24
N CYS A 24 -4.73 -8.43 11.91
CA CYS A 24 -4.25 -8.63 10.52
C CYS A 24 -5.43 -8.65 9.53
N CYS A 25 -5.23 -8.13 8.31
CA CYS A 25 -6.26 -8.19 7.26
C CYS A 25 -6.55 -9.62 6.75
N GLY A 26 -5.75 -10.61 7.13
CA GLY A 26 -5.96 -12.01 6.80
C GLY A 26 -5.50 -12.43 5.40
N LEU A 27 -4.97 -11.54 4.56
CA LEU A 27 -4.56 -11.92 3.21
C LEU A 27 -3.48 -13.03 3.18
N PRO A 28 -2.51 -13.10 4.10
CA PRO A 28 -1.60 -14.25 4.18
C PRO A 28 -2.32 -15.57 4.39
N GLY A 29 -3.35 -15.61 5.24
CA GLY A 29 -4.20 -16.79 5.42
C GLY A 29 -4.95 -17.14 4.12
N MET A 30 -5.44 -16.14 3.38
CA MET A 30 -6.09 -16.37 2.08
C MET A 30 -5.15 -17.01 1.08
N SER A 31 -3.92 -16.54 0.97
CA SER A 31 -2.93 -17.11 0.05
C SER A 31 -2.52 -18.55 0.43
N GLY A 32 -2.61 -18.88 1.72
CA GLY A 32 -2.41 -20.24 2.24
C GLY A 32 -3.65 -21.13 2.24
N GLY A 33 -4.82 -20.63 1.78
CA GLY A 33 -6.08 -21.39 1.74
C GLY A 33 -6.84 -21.47 3.07
N ASP A 34 -6.39 -20.78 4.12
CA ASP A 34 -7.06 -20.76 5.43
C ASP A 34 -8.22 -19.75 5.47
N ILE A 35 -9.28 -20.12 4.77
CA ILE A 35 -10.49 -19.28 4.67
C ILE A 35 -11.19 -19.07 6.02
N LYS A 36 -11.07 -20.03 6.94
CA LYS A 36 -11.67 -19.91 8.27
C LYS A 36 -11.04 -18.74 9.03
N THR A 37 -9.71 -18.72 9.13
CA THR A 37 -8.99 -17.61 9.78
C THR A 37 -9.28 -16.27 9.11
N VAL A 38 -9.39 -16.22 7.78
CA VAL A 38 -9.74 -14.97 7.08
C VAL A 38 -11.10 -14.44 7.48
N ARG A 39 -12.11 -15.32 7.62
CA ARG A 39 -13.46 -14.93 8.07
C ARG A 39 -13.44 -14.41 9.49
N ASP A 40 -12.79 -15.15 10.41
CA ASP A 40 -12.68 -14.77 11.82
C ASP A 40 -12.00 -13.39 11.96
N LEU A 41 -10.97 -13.11 11.15
CA LEU A 41 -10.28 -11.82 11.14
C LEU A 41 -11.14 -10.70 10.53
N ALA A 42 -11.88 -11.00 9.47
CA ALA A 42 -12.79 -10.03 8.85
C ALA A 42 -13.88 -9.58 9.83
N GLU A 43 -14.51 -10.52 10.55
CA GLU A 43 -15.53 -10.21 11.55
C GLU A 43 -14.95 -9.40 12.72
N LYS A 44 -13.78 -9.77 13.24
CA LYS A 44 -13.11 -9.04 14.32
C LYS A 44 -12.75 -7.61 13.92
N ASN A 45 -12.21 -7.43 12.72
CA ASN A 45 -11.87 -6.12 12.20
C ASN A 45 -13.13 -5.27 11.97
N LEU A 46 -14.19 -5.86 11.42
CA LEU A 46 -15.47 -5.16 11.24
C LEU A 46 -16.02 -4.64 12.57
N ILE A 47 -16.13 -5.51 13.59
CA ILE A 47 -16.59 -5.13 14.93
C ILE A 47 -15.71 -4.03 15.55
N GLU A 48 -14.40 -4.08 15.34
CA GLU A 48 -13.49 -3.06 15.84
C GLU A 48 -13.70 -1.71 15.15
N PHE A 49 -13.82 -1.69 13.82
CA PHE A 49 -14.02 -0.44 13.08
C PHE A 49 -15.40 0.19 13.32
N GLU A 50 -16.42 -0.60 13.54
CA GLU A 50 -17.79 -0.12 13.84
C GLU A 50 -17.92 0.59 15.20
N LYS A 51 -16.92 0.49 16.09
CA LYS A 51 -16.89 1.25 17.35
C LYS A 51 -16.69 2.75 17.13
N TYR A 52 -16.29 3.15 15.92
CA TYR A 52 -15.93 4.52 15.59
C TYR A 52 -16.78 5.04 14.46
N GLU A 53 -17.37 6.22 14.67
CA GLU A 53 -18.02 6.95 13.58
C GLU A 53 -16.95 7.74 12.83
N VAL A 54 -16.66 7.33 11.59
CA VAL A 54 -15.61 7.91 10.75
C VAL A 54 -16.09 8.08 9.31
N ASP A 55 -15.56 9.10 8.65
CA ASP A 55 -15.83 9.33 7.23
C ASP A 55 -15.10 8.34 6.33
N TYR A 56 -13.87 8.00 6.70
CA TYR A 56 -12.98 7.13 5.92
C TYR A 56 -12.24 6.13 6.79
N VAL A 57 -11.97 4.96 6.23
CA VAL A 57 -11.00 3.99 6.75
C VAL A 57 -9.80 3.97 5.82
N MET A 58 -8.72 4.66 6.23
CA MET A 58 -7.52 4.79 5.42
C MET A 58 -6.61 3.57 5.57
N THR A 59 -6.06 3.10 4.46
CA THR A 59 -5.02 2.06 4.45
C THR A 59 -3.74 2.57 3.79
N ALA A 60 -2.59 2.38 4.46
CA ALA A 60 -1.27 2.62 3.90
C ALA A 60 -0.63 1.32 3.38
N CYS A 61 -1.45 0.37 2.95
CA CYS A 61 -1.03 -0.92 2.45
C CYS A 61 -1.99 -1.41 1.38
N ALA A 62 -1.52 -1.51 0.16
CA ALA A 62 -2.29 -2.01 -0.98
C ALA A 62 -2.98 -3.36 -0.69
N THR A 63 -2.27 -4.26 -0.03
CA THR A 63 -2.75 -5.59 0.35
C THR A 63 -3.88 -5.52 1.37
N CYS A 64 -3.74 -4.70 2.42
CA CYS A 64 -4.78 -4.52 3.42
C CYS A 64 -6.00 -3.79 2.84
N GLY A 65 -5.78 -2.74 2.02
CA GLY A 65 -6.86 -2.07 1.30
C GLY A 65 -7.66 -3.03 0.42
N GLY A 66 -6.98 -3.86 -0.35
CA GLY A 66 -7.62 -4.90 -1.16
C GLY A 66 -8.40 -5.93 -0.33
N ALA A 67 -7.92 -6.27 0.87
CA ALA A 67 -8.62 -7.18 1.77
C ALA A 67 -9.92 -6.55 2.29
N LEU A 68 -9.87 -5.33 2.83
CA LEU A 68 -11.04 -4.65 3.39
C LEU A 68 -12.07 -4.31 2.30
N HIS A 69 -11.60 -3.80 1.16
CA HIS A 69 -12.48 -3.32 0.10
C HIS A 69 -13.16 -4.46 -0.69
N ARG A 70 -12.45 -5.56 -0.95
CA ARG A 70 -12.94 -6.60 -1.86
C ARG A 70 -13.02 -7.99 -1.23
N LEU A 71 -11.96 -8.42 -0.52
CA LEU A 71 -11.87 -9.78 -0.02
C LEU A 71 -12.93 -10.07 1.05
N TYR A 72 -13.08 -9.18 2.01
CA TYR A 72 -14.03 -9.35 3.11
C TYR A 72 -15.48 -9.53 2.63
N PRO A 73 -16.02 -8.65 1.77
CA PRO A 73 -17.33 -8.88 1.19
C PRO A 73 -17.46 -10.23 0.47
N LEU A 74 -16.45 -10.63 -0.30
CA LEU A 74 -16.50 -11.89 -1.09
C LEU A 74 -16.42 -13.15 -0.22
N VAL A 75 -15.58 -13.14 0.83
CA VAL A 75 -15.31 -14.32 1.66
C VAL A 75 -16.48 -14.62 2.59
N VAL A 76 -17.12 -13.57 3.12
CA VAL A 76 -18.20 -13.71 4.10
C VAL A 76 -19.58 -13.72 3.45
N GLY A 77 -19.72 -13.07 2.29
CA GLY A 77 -20.99 -12.55 1.79
C GLY A 77 -22.02 -13.56 1.31
N LYS A 78 -21.65 -14.78 0.92
CA LYS A 78 -22.65 -15.70 0.34
C LYS A 78 -23.55 -16.41 1.37
N ARG A 79 -23.13 -16.45 2.62
CA ARG A 79 -23.82 -17.25 3.67
C ARG A 79 -24.47 -16.42 4.78
N ASN A 80 -24.16 -15.12 4.83
CA ASN A 80 -24.70 -14.19 5.82
C ASN A 80 -24.95 -12.82 5.19
N PRO A 81 -26.16 -12.53 4.70
CA PRO A 81 -26.49 -11.27 4.03
C PRO A 81 -26.34 -10.05 4.92
N GLU A 82 -26.64 -10.15 6.23
CA GLU A 82 -26.49 -9.05 7.19
C GLU A 82 -25.02 -8.67 7.36
N LEU A 83 -24.17 -9.66 7.62
CA LEU A 83 -22.72 -9.44 7.75
C LEU A 83 -22.14 -8.92 6.43
N ARG A 84 -22.65 -9.39 5.30
CA ARG A 84 -22.26 -8.89 3.97
C ARG A 84 -22.55 -7.39 3.84
N ALA A 85 -23.75 -6.94 4.20
CA ALA A 85 -24.13 -5.53 4.10
C ALA A 85 -23.23 -4.63 4.96
N ARG A 86 -22.88 -5.08 6.18
CA ARG A 86 -21.95 -4.37 7.06
C ARG A 86 -20.53 -4.30 6.49
N LEU A 87 -20.05 -5.39 5.88
CA LEU A 87 -18.74 -5.42 5.20
C LEU A 87 -18.73 -4.54 3.94
N ASP A 88 -19.81 -4.50 3.20
CA ASP A 88 -19.95 -3.60 2.04
C ASP A 88 -19.93 -2.12 2.49
N ALA A 89 -20.55 -1.79 3.64
CA ALA A 89 -20.49 -0.45 4.22
C ALA A 89 -19.06 -0.07 4.66
N LEU A 90 -18.32 -0.99 5.28
CA LEU A 90 -16.91 -0.80 5.61
C LEU A 90 -16.06 -0.61 4.33
N ALA A 91 -16.29 -1.44 3.31
CA ALA A 91 -15.60 -1.37 2.03
C ALA A 91 -15.80 -0.01 1.35
N ALA A 92 -17.03 0.54 1.39
CA ALA A 92 -17.37 1.84 0.81
C ALA A 92 -16.61 3.01 1.44
N LYS A 93 -16.27 2.92 2.72
CA LYS A 93 -15.45 3.92 3.45
C LYS A 93 -13.95 3.68 3.32
N THR A 94 -13.53 2.50 2.84
CA THR A 94 -12.11 2.12 2.78
C THR A 94 -11.42 2.75 1.57
N MET A 95 -10.35 3.49 1.82
CA MET A 95 -9.56 4.14 0.79
C MET A 95 -8.06 3.92 0.99
N ASP A 96 -7.33 3.82 -0.13
CA ASP A 96 -5.87 3.89 -0.10
C ASP A 96 -5.40 5.31 0.26
N ALA A 97 -4.31 5.39 1.00
CA ALA A 97 -3.78 6.67 1.45
C ALA A 97 -3.48 7.64 0.30
N SER A 98 -2.95 7.18 -0.82
CA SER A 98 -2.65 8.05 -1.97
C SER A 98 -3.91 8.60 -2.62
N GLN A 99 -4.95 7.78 -2.69
CA GLN A 99 -6.26 8.20 -3.18
C GLN A 99 -6.90 9.23 -2.24
N LEU A 100 -6.90 8.94 -0.94
CA LEU A 100 -7.50 9.83 0.06
C LEU A 100 -6.76 11.17 0.16
N LEU A 101 -5.42 11.18 0.12
CA LEU A 101 -4.63 12.42 0.09
C LEU A 101 -5.01 13.30 -1.10
N ARG A 102 -5.18 12.72 -2.29
CA ARG A 102 -5.63 13.45 -3.48
C ARG A 102 -7.06 13.98 -3.33
N GLN A 103 -7.96 13.17 -2.78
CA GLN A 103 -9.36 13.56 -2.55
C GLN A 103 -9.49 14.69 -1.54
N LEU A 104 -8.67 14.70 -0.49
CA LEU A 104 -8.62 15.75 0.53
C LEU A 104 -7.85 17.00 0.08
N GLY A 105 -7.31 17.00 -1.14
CA GLY A 105 -6.68 18.17 -1.73
C GLY A 105 -5.24 18.41 -1.28
N LEU A 106 -4.50 17.35 -0.90
CA LEU A 106 -3.07 17.53 -0.64
C LEU A 106 -2.39 18.16 -1.85
N ASP A 107 -1.78 19.32 -1.64
CA ASP A 107 -0.86 19.92 -2.62
C ASP A 107 0.53 19.30 -2.44
N PRO A 108 1.00 18.46 -3.35
CA PRO A 108 2.31 17.86 -3.22
C PRO A 108 3.45 18.89 -3.32
N SER A 109 3.21 20.10 -3.82
CA SER A 109 4.21 21.18 -3.84
C SER A 109 4.58 21.68 -2.43
N GLU A 110 3.71 21.46 -1.44
CA GLU A 110 3.97 21.75 -0.03
C GLU A 110 4.75 20.63 0.67
N THR A 111 4.98 19.51 -0.03
CA THR A 111 5.73 18.34 0.44
C THR A 111 7.03 18.24 -0.35
N GLY A 112 8.07 17.68 0.21
CA GLY A 112 9.29 17.44 -0.55
C GLY A 112 10.54 18.03 0.10
N SER A 113 11.74 17.48 -0.17
CA SER A 113 12.97 17.78 0.56
C SER A 113 13.76 18.97 -0.01
N GLY A 114 13.41 19.45 -1.18
CA GLY A 114 14.28 20.39 -1.89
C GLY A 114 15.57 19.76 -2.41
N GLU A 115 15.90 18.52 -2.05
CA GLU A 115 17.00 17.74 -2.60
C GLU A 115 16.53 17.05 -3.88
N GLU A 116 17.34 17.07 -4.93
CA GLU A 116 17.06 16.34 -6.15
C GLU A 116 17.18 14.83 -5.89
N LEU A 117 16.06 14.12 -6.09
CA LEU A 117 15.96 12.70 -5.87
C LEU A 117 15.33 12.03 -7.09
N ARG A 118 16.08 11.17 -7.76
CA ARG A 118 15.57 10.36 -8.86
C ARG A 118 14.86 9.13 -8.30
N VAL A 119 13.56 9.07 -8.52
CA VAL A 119 12.64 8.07 -7.94
C VAL A 119 12.00 7.26 -9.06
N THR A 120 11.94 5.96 -8.89
CA THR A 120 11.06 5.11 -9.71
C THR A 120 9.90 4.57 -8.88
N TYR A 121 8.81 4.13 -9.52
CA TYR A 121 7.61 3.67 -8.82
C TYR A 121 7.26 2.24 -9.19
N HIS A 122 7.18 1.35 -8.19
CA HIS A 122 6.58 0.03 -8.33
C HIS A 122 5.08 0.11 -8.05
N ASP A 123 4.27 -0.30 -9.04
CA ASP A 123 2.82 -0.25 -9.00
C ASP A 123 2.25 -1.54 -8.35
N PRO A 124 1.80 -1.51 -7.08
CA PRO A 124 1.34 -2.71 -6.41
C PRO A 124 0.10 -3.31 -7.09
N CYS A 125 0.10 -4.61 -7.31
CA CYS A 125 -0.99 -5.29 -7.98
C CYS A 125 -2.36 -5.06 -7.31
N HIS A 126 -2.41 -4.99 -5.96
CA HIS A 126 -3.64 -4.73 -5.23
C HIS A 126 -4.16 -3.30 -5.40
N LEU A 127 -3.30 -2.27 -5.52
CA LEU A 127 -3.76 -0.92 -5.86
C LEU A 127 -4.30 -0.88 -7.29
N ARG A 128 -3.58 -1.47 -8.23
CA ARG A 128 -3.96 -1.51 -9.64
C ARG A 128 -5.32 -2.18 -9.87
N THR A 129 -5.63 -3.27 -9.16
CA THR A 129 -6.93 -3.94 -9.25
C THR A 129 -8.10 -3.07 -8.74
N HIS A 130 -7.79 -1.99 -8.00
CA HIS A 130 -8.74 -0.97 -7.55
C HIS A 130 -8.68 0.33 -8.37
N GLY A 131 -7.98 0.32 -9.51
CA GLY A 131 -7.83 1.51 -10.37
C GLY A 131 -6.92 2.60 -9.79
N ILE A 132 -6.13 2.26 -8.76
CA ILE A 132 -5.24 3.19 -8.08
C ILE A 132 -3.83 3.00 -8.62
N SER A 133 -3.49 3.74 -9.64
CA SER A 133 -2.16 3.74 -10.29
C SER A 133 -1.67 5.16 -10.57
N LYS A 134 -2.60 6.04 -10.94
CA LYS A 134 -2.31 7.45 -11.27
C LYS A 134 -2.05 8.28 -10.02
N GLN A 135 -2.82 8.10 -8.96
CA GLN A 135 -2.79 8.92 -7.76
C GLN A 135 -1.41 8.97 -7.08
N PRO A 136 -0.73 7.84 -6.80
CA PRO A 136 0.61 7.90 -6.22
C PRO A 136 1.64 8.54 -7.15
N ARG A 137 1.51 8.36 -8.47
CA ARG A 137 2.39 9.00 -9.47
C ARG A 137 2.20 10.51 -9.53
N ASP A 138 0.95 10.98 -9.50
CA ASP A 138 0.64 12.41 -9.48
C ASP A 138 1.23 13.09 -8.23
N LEU A 139 1.10 12.43 -7.06
CA LEU A 139 1.68 12.92 -5.82
C LEU A 139 3.21 13.00 -5.92
N LEU A 140 3.87 11.96 -6.42
CA LEU A 140 5.33 11.94 -6.57
C LEU A 140 5.81 13.00 -7.57
N LYS A 141 5.13 13.14 -8.73
CA LYS A 141 5.48 14.14 -9.75
C LYS A 141 5.33 15.58 -9.27
N GLY A 142 4.36 15.82 -8.40
CA GLY A 142 4.12 17.15 -7.82
C GLY A 142 5.07 17.49 -6.66
N THR A 143 5.80 16.51 -6.11
CA THR A 143 6.67 16.71 -4.96
C THR A 143 7.98 17.41 -5.39
N PRO A 144 8.33 18.57 -4.80
CA PRO A 144 9.55 19.30 -5.16
C PRO A 144 10.81 18.45 -4.96
N GLY A 145 11.74 18.52 -5.91
CA GLY A 145 12.97 17.76 -5.91
C GLY A 145 12.82 16.29 -6.32
N VAL A 146 11.62 15.80 -6.62
CA VAL A 146 11.41 14.41 -7.11
C VAL A 146 11.37 14.38 -8.63
N GLU A 147 12.35 13.71 -9.25
CA GLU A 147 12.32 13.30 -10.65
C GLU A 147 11.75 11.88 -10.73
N LEU A 148 10.48 11.73 -11.14
CA LEU A 148 9.87 10.41 -11.32
C LEU A 148 10.24 9.83 -12.68
N VAL A 149 10.98 8.71 -12.67
CA VAL A 149 11.37 7.93 -13.83
C VAL A 149 10.61 6.60 -13.82
N GLU A 150 9.83 6.33 -14.84
CA GLU A 150 9.09 5.06 -14.92
C GLU A 150 10.04 3.91 -15.28
N MET A 151 9.91 2.79 -14.57
CA MET A 151 10.59 1.54 -14.94
C MET A 151 9.78 0.75 -15.97
N ASP A 152 10.44 -0.04 -16.77
CA ASP A 152 9.74 -1.02 -17.61
C ASP A 152 9.01 -2.04 -16.74
N GLY A 153 7.77 -2.35 -17.09
CA GLY A 153 6.95 -3.27 -16.33
C GLY A 153 6.73 -2.83 -14.87
N ALA A 154 6.54 -1.55 -14.59
CA ALA A 154 6.23 -1.03 -13.26
C ALA A 154 5.08 -1.81 -12.59
N ASP A 155 4.14 -2.29 -13.39
CA ASP A 155 2.95 -3.05 -13.01
C ASP A 155 3.17 -4.58 -12.89
N ARG A 156 4.33 -5.11 -13.26
CA ARG A 156 4.66 -6.53 -13.05
C ARG A 156 4.81 -6.83 -11.55
N CYS A 157 4.43 -8.04 -11.15
CA CYS A 157 4.53 -8.45 -9.75
C CYS A 157 5.97 -8.35 -9.23
N CYS A 158 6.11 -7.99 -7.95
CA CYS A 158 7.41 -8.00 -7.25
C CYS A 158 7.86 -9.40 -6.81
N GLY A 159 6.96 -10.40 -6.88
CA GLY A 159 7.26 -11.78 -6.49
C GLY A 159 6.77 -12.19 -5.10
N LEU A 160 6.36 -11.27 -4.20
CA LEU A 160 6.00 -11.64 -2.82
C LEU A 160 4.87 -12.67 -2.73
N GLY A 161 3.70 -12.38 -3.36
CA GLY A 161 2.55 -13.31 -3.42
C GLY A 161 2.00 -13.76 -2.06
N GLY A 162 1.99 -12.90 -1.05
CA GLY A 162 1.57 -13.26 0.31
C GLY A 162 2.53 -14.26 0.95
N THR A 163 2.07 -15.48 1.23
CA THR A 163 2.91 -16.57 1.75
C THR A 163 3.73 -17.31 0.68
N PHE A 164 3.53 -16.99 -0.60
CA PHE A 164 4.26 -17.63 -1.71
C PHE A 164 5.77 -17.47 -1.58
N ASN A 165 6.26 -16.29 -1.20
CA ASN A 165 7.68 -16.07 -0.94
C ASN A 165 8.23 -16.99 0.16
N VAL A 166 7.44 -17.33 1.17
CA VAL A 166 7.88 -18.18 2.28
C VAL A 166 8.00 -19.65 1.84
N TYR A 167 7.04 -20.15 1.06
CA TYR A 167 7.00 -21.56 0.65
C TYR A 167 7.73 -21.85 -0.66
N HIS A 168 7.91 -20.83 -1.50
CA HIS A 168 8.49 -20.95 -2.85
C HIS A 168 9.50 -19.84 -3.11
N TYR A 169 10.47 -19.69 -2.19
CA TYR A 169 11.40 -18.58 -2.19
C TYR A 169 12.16 -18.42 -3.53
N ASP A 170 12.73 -19.51 -4.07
CA ASP A 170 13.48 -19.46 -5.32
C ASP A 170 12.61 -18.96 -6.50
N SER A 171 11.38 -19.45 -6.59
CA SER A 171 10.43 -18.99 -7.62
C SER A 171 10.03 -17.53 -7.42
N SER A 172 9.83 -17.11 -6.17
CA SER A 172 9.55 -15.73 -5.79
C SER A 172 10.68 -14.81 -6.20
N MET A 173 11.92 -15.22 -5.94
CA MET A 173 13.11 -14.46 -6.29
C MET A 173 13.37 -14.45 -7.80
N ALA A 174 13.08 -15.53 -8.52
CA ALA A 174 13.14 -15.53 -9.99
C ALA A 174 12.20 -14.47 -10.62
N ILE A 175 11.00 -14.30 -10.05
CA ILE A 175 10.07 -13.21 -10.46
C ILE A 175 10.66 -11.85 -10.09
N ASN A 176 11.27 -11.72 -8.90
CA ASN A 176 11.83 -10.46 -8.41
C ASN A 176 13.06 -10.01 -9.22
N ASN A 177 13.87 -10.92 -9.73
CA ASN A 177 15.09 -10.60 -10.49
C ASN A 177 14.79 -9.64 -11.66
N GLY A 178 13.80 -9.94 -12.49
CA GLY A 178 13.42 -9.05 -13.59
C GLY A 178 12.90 -7.69 -13.11
N LYS A 179 12.30 -7.62 -11.91
CA LYS A 179 11.89 -6.35 -11.30
C LYS A 179 13.10 -5.56 -10.80
N SER A 180 14.07 -6.21 -10.16
CA SER A 180 15.30 -5.59 -9.69
C SER A 180 16.14 -5.04 -10.85
N GLU A 181 16.23 -5.76 -11.96
CA GLU A 181 16.88 -5.30 -13.20
C GLU A 181 16.19 -4.08 -13.79
N ALA A 182 14.85 -4.09 -13.86
CA ALA A 182 14.08 -2.95 -14.35
C ALA A 182 14.25 -1.70 -13.48
N ILE A 183 14.32 -1.86 -12.15
CA ILE A 183 14.62 -0.76 -11.22
C ILE A 183 16.03 -0.23 -11.46
N ALA A 184 17.03 -1.09 -11.55
CA ALA A 184 18.42 -0.69 -11.78
C ALA A 184 18.59 0.07 -13.11
N ALA A 185 17.90 -0.36 -14.16
CA ALA A 185 17.93 0.28 -15.48
C ALA A 185 17.43 1.73 -15.48
N THR A 186 16.61 2.15 -14.49
CA THR A 186 16.14 3.54 -14.37
C THR A 186 17.24 4.50 -13.90
N GLY A 187 18.29 4.02 -13.28
CA GLY A 187 19.28 4.84 -12.57
C GLY A 187 18.70 5.59 -11.37
N ALA A 188 17.53 5.16 -10.86
CA ALA A 188 16.91 5.79 -9.69
C ALA A 188 17.69 5.49 -8.42
N GLN A 189 17.70 6.45 -7.49
CA GLN A 189 18.25 6.30 -6.15
C GLN A 189 17.25 5.63 -5.20
N VAL A 190 15.96 5.75 -5.52
CA VAL A 190 14.86 5.26 -4.68
C VAL A 190 13.81 4.59 -5.53
N VAL A 191 13.28 3.46 -5.07
CA VAL A 191 12.02 2.89 -5.56
C VAL A 191 10.92 3.11 -4.53
N ALA A 192 9.86 3.81 -4.95
CA ALA A 192 8.68 4.05 -4.13
C ALA A 192 7.59 3.04 -4.43
N THR A 193 6.80 2.69 -3.43
CA THR A 193 5.60 1.84 -3.59
C THR A 193 4.58 2.10 -2.48
N GLY A 194 3.31 1.78 -2.71
CA GLY A 194 2.21 1.88 -1.74
C GLY A 194 1.91 0.58 -1.00
N CYS A 195 2.85 -0.37 -0.94
CA CYS A 195 2.62 -1.68 -0.31
C CYS A 195 3.83 -2.15 0.51
N PRO A 196 3.70 -2.27 1.84
CA PRO A 196 4.78 -2.78 2.71
C PRO A 196 5.27 -4.18 2.32
N GLY A 197 4.36 -5.06 1.86
CA GLY A 197 4.75 -6.37 1.34
C GLY A 197 5.66 -6.25 0.11
N CYS A 198 5.32 -5.38 -0.85
CA CYS A 198 6.20 -5.12 -1.99
C CYS A 198 7.53 -4.49 -1.54
N MET A 199 7.52 -3.61 -0.53
CA MET A 199 8.77 -3.04 0.00
C MET A 199 9.71 -4.13 0.49
N MET A 200 9.22 -5.10 1.27
CA MET A 200 10.04 -6.21 1.77
C MET A 200 10.66 -7.01 0.64
N GLN A 201 9.85 -7.38 -0.35
CA GLN A 201 10.30 -8.18 -1.49
C GLN A 201 11.31 -7.43 -2.38
N LEU A 202 11.05 -6.15 -2.64
CA LEU A 202 11.97 -5.32 -3.43
C LEU A 202 13.29 -5.09 -2.70
N ALA A 203 13.25 -4.87 -1.38
CA ALA A 203 14.45 -4.69 -0.57
C ALA A 203 15.32 -5.95 -0.56
N ASP A 204 14.71 -7.13 -0.45
CA ASP A 204 15.44 -8.41 -0.51
C ASP A 204 16.09 -8.59 -1.89
N GLY A 205 15.32 -8.45 -2.97
CA GLY A 205 15.86 -8.63 -4.33
C GLY A 205 16.97 -7.64 -4.67
N LEU A 206 16.76 -6.37 -4.40
CA LEU A 206 17.78 -5.34 -4.67
C LEU A 206 19.06 -5.59 -3.86
N LYS A 207 18.94 -6.04 -2.62
CA LYS A 207 20.09 -6.39 -1.79
C LYS A 207 20.88 -7.57 -2.38
N GLN A 208 20.18 -8.61 -2.87
CA GLN A 208 20.85 -9.75 -3.51
C GLN A 208 21.57 -9.38 -4.81
N HIS A 209 21.04 -8.37 -5.53
CA HIS A 209 21.72 -7.79 -6.69
C HIS A 209 22.84 -6.78 -6.36
N GLY A 210 23.15 -6.59 -5.06
CA GLY A 210 24.16 -5.61 -4.64
C GLY A 210 23.77 -4.14 -4.93
N SER A 211 22.50 -3.89 -5.17
CA SER A 211 21.97 -2.56 -5.48
C SER A 211 21.98 -1.66 -4.24
N LYS A 212 22.24 -0.36 -4.45
CA LYS A 212 22.15 0.69 -3.41
C LYS A 212 20.84 1.48 -3.47
N VAL A 213 19.88 1.04 -4.30
CA VAL A 213 18.58 1.69 -4.42
C VAL A 213 17.78 1.48 -3.15
N ASP A 214 17.35 2.59 -2.53
CA ASP A 214 16.50 2.54 -1.34
C ASP A 214 15.06 2.18 -1.70
N VAL A 215 14.39 1.40 -0.84
CA VAL A 215 12.98 1.05 -0.97
C VAL A 215 12.17 1.81 0.08
N VAL A 216 11.25 2.67 -0.36
CA VAL A 216 10.46 3.50 0.56
C VAL A 216 8.97 3.44 0.25
N HIS A 217 8.15 3.70 1.26
CA HIS A 217 6.74 3.91 1.03
C HIS A 217 6.49 5.31 0.45
N THR A 218 5.55 5.43 -0.51
CA THR A 218 5.19 6.73 -1.13
C THR A 218 4.93 7.82 -0.06
N LEU A 219 4.22 7.49 1.01
CA LEU A 219 3.94 8.43 2.11
C LEU A 219 5.21 8.95 2.80
N GLN A 220 6.27 8.13 2.86
CA GLN A 220 7.54 8.56 3.49
C GLN A 220 8.24 9.64 2.65
N LEU A 221 8.17 9.53 1.32
CA LEU A 221 8.69 10.58 0.45
C LEU A 221 7.89 11.87 0.60
N LEU A 222 6.56 11.79 0.58
CA LEU A 222 5.68 12.94 0.73
C LEU A 222 5.84 13.64 2.08
N ALA A 223 6.10 12.88 3.16
CA ALA A 223 6.21 13.44 4.51
C ALA A 223 7.60 13.98 4.85
N ARG A 224 8.63 13.72 4.02
CA ARG A 224 10.02 14.13 4.32
C ARG A 224 10.17 15.62 4.58
N THR A 225 9.31 16.43 4.03
CA THR A 225 9.43 17.89 4.07
C THR A 225 8.10 18.63 4.20
N LEU A 226 7.11 18.00 4.81
CA LEU A 226 6.02 18.80 5.35
C LEU A 226 6.64 19.91 6.20
N LYS A 227 6.43 21.15 5.80
CA LYS A 227 6.80 22.32 6.62
C LYS A 227 6.16 22.11 8.00
N ARG A 228 7.01 21.95 9.03
CA ARG A 228 6.57 21.87 10.42
C ARG A 228 6.01 23.20 10.87
#